data_b90276e8c655034d60f7c3fefb050fcb
#
_entry.id   b90276e8c655034d60f7c3fefb050fcb
#
_cell.length_a   1.000
_cell.length_b   1.000
_cell.length_c   1.000
_cell.angle_alpha   90.00
_cell.angle_beta   90.00
_cell.angle_gamma   90.00
#
_symmetry.space_group_name_H-M   'P 1'
#
loop_
_entity.id
_entity.type
_entity.pdbx_description
1 polymer ?
#
loop_
_entity_poly.entity_id
_entity_poly.type
_entity_poly.pdbx_seq_one_letter_code
_entity_poly.pdbx_strand_id
1 'polypeptide(L)'
;MSARAQRLLAIADDELIVGWRDSEWTGIAPTLEEDVAFSSIAQNEIGHARALYELAARDLGTTADELAFDRAPDEYRCAALVEHRFAEDWARTIARHWLYEAADAVRLEALKASDDAEVAGLAAKMDREEVYHRLHANMWADRLRDEPRFAAAVAELWPYVLGVLPERRELVPGRSSLTL
;
A
#
# COMPACT_ATOMS: atom_id res chain seq x y z
N MET A 1 21.05 -6.95 8.95
CA MET A 1 19.76 -6.20 9.12
C MET A 1 18.90 -6.97 10.10
N SER A 2 18.32 -6.31 11.13
CA SER A 2 17.44 -6.97 12.11
C SER A 2 16.12 -7.42 11.46
N ALA A 3 15.46 -8.44 12.03
CA ALA A 3 14.16 -8.91 11.56
C ALA A 3 13.09 -7.80 11.67
N ARG A 4 13.22 -6.93 12.69
CA ARG A 4 12.37 -5.73 12.86
C ARG A 4 12.53 -4.78 11.68
N ALA A 5 13.75 -4.37 11.36
CA ALA A 5 14.03 -3.47 10.25
C ALA A 5 13.57 -4.04 8.90
N GLN A 6 13.79 -5.34 8.66
CA GLN A 6 13.32 -6.00 7.44
C GLN A 6 11.80 -5.94 7.30
N ARG A 7 11.08 -6.19 8.39
CA ARG A 7 9.61 -6.14 8.40
C ARG A 7 9.10 -4.72 8.14
N LEU A 8 9.67 -3.74 8.84
CA LEU A 8 9.29 -2.33 8.67
C LEU A 8 9.55 -1.83 7.25
N LEU A 9 10.71 -2.16 6.67
CA LEU A 9 11.05 -1.82 5.29
C LEU A 9 10.05 -2.41 4.30
N ALA A 10 9.71 -3.68 4.47
CA ALA A 10 8.81 -4.34 3.55
C ALA A 10 7.39 -3.76 3.58
N ILE A 11 6.91 -3.33 4.76
CA ILE A 11 5.62 -2.64 4.88
C ILE A 11 5.74 -1.22 4.31
N ALA A 12 6.82 -0.50 4.62
CA ALA A 12 7.05 0.84 4.09
C ALA A 12 7.12 0.84 2.55
N ASP A 13 7.73 -0.18 1.95
CA ASP A 13 7.79 -0.35 0.49
C ASP A 13 6.39 -0.57 -0.10
N ASP A 14 5.49 -1.32 0.58
CA ASP A 14 4.11 -1.46 0.15
C ASP A 14 3.37 -0.11 0.14
N GLU A 15 3.42 0.61 1.27
CA GLU A 15 2.77 1.90 1.43
C GLU A 15 3.27 2.93 0.40
N LEU A 16 4.60 2.99 0.19
CA LEU A 16 5.19 3.88 -0.79
C LEU A 16 4.69 3.56 -2.21
N ILE A 17 4.70 2.28 -2.59
CA ILE A 17 4.37 1.87 -3.95
C ILE A 17 2.87 1.98 -4.20
N VAL A 18 2.00 1.61 -3.25
CA VAL A 18 0.56 1.77 -3.42
C VAL A 18 0.19 3.25 -3.49
N GLY A 19 0.75 4.10 -2.62
CA GLY A 19 0.54 5.55 -2.67
C GLY A 19 1.01 6.16 -4.00
N TRP A 20 2.15 5.70 -4.52
CA TRP A 20 2.61 6.11 -5.84
C TRP A 20 1.63 5.71 -6.95
N ARG A 21 1.12 4.47 -6.93
CA ARG A 21 0.12 3.99 -7.89
C ARG A 21 -1.18 4.78 -7.84
N ASP A 22 -1.61 5.16 -6.66
CA ASP A 22 -2.83 5.94 -6.49
C ASP A 22 -2.63 7.39 -6.94
N SER A 23 -1.43 7.97 -6.74
CA SER A 23 -1.09 9.30 -7.24
C SER A 23 -1.07 9.40 -8.78
N GLU A 24 -0.89 8.29 -9.50
CA GLU A 24 -0.94 8.25 -10.97
C GLU A 24 -2.32 8.66 -11.53
N TRP A 25 -3.37 8.65 -10.69
CA TRP A 25 -4.72 9.07 -11.07
C TRP A 25 -4.94 10.57 -10.93
N THR A 26 -4.02 11.32 -10.35
CA THR A 26 -4.12 12.78 -10.22
C THR A 26 -4.22 13.44 -11.59
N GLY A 27 -5.32 14.13 -11.83
CA GLY A 27 -5.62 14.82 -13.11
C GLY A 27 -6.25 13.94 -14.18
N ILE A 28 -6.44 12.64 -13.96
CA ILE A 28 -7.04 11.70 -14.93
C ILE A 28 -8.14 10.81 -14.35
N ALA A 29 -8.47 10.96 -13.07
CA ALA A 29 -9.54 10.19 -12.43
C ALA A 29 -10.91 10.43 -13.11
N PRO A 30 -11.87 9.48 -12.97
CA PRO A 30 -13.15 9.58 -13.69
C PRO A 30 -13.98 10.82 -13.40
N THR A 31 -13.85 11.39 -12.21
CA THR A 31 -14.50 12.63 -11.77
C THR A 31 -13.57 13.44 -10.89
N LEU A 32 -13.89 14.73 -10.69
CA LEU A 32 -13.11 15.60 -9.81
C LEU A 32 -13.08 15.09 -8.36
N GLU A 33 -14.19 14.55 -7.89
CA GLU A 33 -14.28 14.01 -6.54
C GLU A 33 -13.33 12.85 -6.34
N GLU A 34 -13.18 11.97 -7.35
CA GLU A 34 -12.28 10.84 -7.31
C GLU A 34 -10.81 11.27 -7.45
N ASP A 35 -10.54 12.30 -8.22
CA ASP A 35 -9.20 12.90 -8.31
C ASP A 35 -8.73 13.39 -6.93
N VAL A 36 -9.58 14.15 -6.24
CA VAL A 36 -9.30 14.64 -4.89
C VAL A 36 -9.20 13.49 -3.89
N ALA A 37 -10.09 12.50 -3.97
CA ALA A 37 -10.09 11.34 -3.07
C ALA A 37 -8.81 10.52 -3.20
N PHE A 38 -8.46 10.11 -4.42
CA PHE A 38 -7.25 9.31 -4.67
C PHE A 38 -5.96 10.06 -4.36
N SER A 39 -5.90 11.36 -4.68
CA SER A 39 -4.76 12.20 -4.29
C SER A 39 -4.60 12.28 -2.77
N SER A 40 -5.70 12.34 -2.02
CA SER A 40 -5.67 12.36 -0.56
C SER A 40 -5.25 11.00 0.02
N ILE A 41 -5.77 9.89 -0.53
CA ILE A 41 -5.38 8.53 -0.18
C ILE A 41 -3.88 8.35 -0.43
N ALA A 42 -3.40 8.70 -1.63
CA ALA A 42 -1.98 8.60 -1.98
C ALA A 42 -1.07 9.38 -1.01
N GLN A 43 -1.48 10.57 -0.58
CA GLN A 43 -0.72 11.35 0.42
C GLN A 43 -0.65 10.65 1.78
N ASN A 44 -1.74 10.01 2.22
CA ASN A 44 -1.76 9.27 3.48
C ASN A 44 -0.85 8.04 3.41
N GLU A 45 -0.92 7.24 2.33
CA GLU A 45 -0.07 6.07 2.12
C GLU A 45 1.43 6.45 2.12
N ILE A 46 1.81 7.50 1.39
CA ILE A 46 3.19 8.01 1.39
C ILE A 46 3.59 8.52 2.78
N GLY A 47 2.66 9.10 3.52
CA GLY A 47 2.86 9.50 4.92
C GLY A 47 3.09 8.32 5.86
N HIS A 48 2.35 7.23 5.68
CA HIS A 48 2.54 5.95 6.38
C HIS A 48 3.90 5.33 6.06
N ALA A 49 4.25 5.27 4.76
CA ALA A 49 5.56 4.80 4.33
C ALA A 49 6.69 5.57 5.02
N ARG A 50 6.62 6.90 5.04
CA ARG A 50 7.62 7.75 5.70
C ARG A 50 7.78 7.40 7.18
N ALA A 51 6.68 7.28 7.91
CA ALA A 51 6.74 6.96 9.33
C ALA A 51 7.36 5.58 9.61
N LEU A 52 7.06 4.59 8.76
CA LEU A 52 7.66 3.26 8.83
C LEU A 52 9.15 3.29 8.47
N TYR A 53 9.54 4.05 7.44
CA TYR A 53 10.96 4.25 7.10
C TYR A 53 11.72 4.96 8.23
N GLU A 54 11.12 5.94 8.92
CA GLU A 54 11.73 6.60 10.07
C GLU A 54 12.03 5.60 11.21
N LEU A 55 11.14 4.64 11.46
CA LEU A 55 11.40 3.57 12.44
C LEU A 55 12.52 2.64 11.96
N ALA A 56 12.51 2.22 10.69
CA ALA A 56 13.53 1.35 10.13
C ALA A 56 14.91 2.03 10.06
N ALA A 57 14.95 3.30 9.70
CA ALA A 57 16.17 4.10 9.56
C ALA A 57 16.95 4.19 10.89
N ARG A 58 16.25 4.32 12.01
CA ARG A 58 16.89 4.30 13.35
C ARG A 58 17.62 2.99 13.63
N ASP A 59 17.05 1.86 13.21
CA ASP A 59 17.68 0.55 13.37
C ASP A 59 18.88 0.34 12.43
N LEU A 60 18.89 1.02 11.30
CA LEU A 60 19.87 0.85 10.23
C LEU A 60 20.97 1.92 10.22
N GLY A 61 20.82 2.99 10.99
CA GLY A 61 21.78 4.10 11.03
C GLY A 61 21.82 4.93 9.74
N THR A 62 20.66 5.11 9.10
CA THR A 62 20.44 5.86 7.86
C THR A 62 19.26 6.82 8.02
N THR A 63 18.77 7.40 6.93
CA THR A 63 17.62 8.30 6.92
C THR A 63 16.42 7.67 6.20
N ALA A 64 15.20 8.17 6.50
CA ALA A 64 14.00 7.73 5.80
C ALA A 64 14.05 8.04 4.30
N ASP A 65 14.61 9.19 3.93
CA ASP A 65 14.72 9.61 2.54
C ASP A 65 15.70 8.71 1.74
N GLU A 66 16.84 8.33 2.34
CA GLU A 66 17.75 7.34 1.73
C GLU A 66 17.06 5.98 1.52
N LEU A 67 16.25 5.54 2.48
CA LEU A 67 15.50 4.30 2.35
C LEU A 67 14.38 4.40 1.31
N ALA A 68 13.76 5.56 1.16
CA ALA A 68 12.67 5.76 0.23
C ALA A 68 13.14 5.97 -1.22
N PHE A 69 14.31 6.64 -1.44
CA PHE A 69 14.64 7.17 -2.77
C PHE A 69 16.03 6.78 -3.30
N ASP A 70 16.97 6.39 -2.43
CA ASP A 70 18.35 6.17 -2.84
C ASP A 70 18.69 4.68 -3.07
N ARG A 71 17.70 3.78 -2.88
CA ARG A 71 17.86 2.36 -3.16
C ARG A 71 17.69 2.04 -4.65
N ALA A 72 18.43 1.05 -5.14
CA ALA A 72 18.18 0.50 -6.47
C ALA A 72 16.79 -0.19 -6.52
N PRO A 73 16.12 -0.22 -7.69
CA PRO A 73 14.78 -0.82 -7.80
C PRO A 73 14.65 -2.25 -7.29
N ASP A 74 15.71 -3.05 -7.41
CA ASP A 74 15.76 -4.43 -6.95
C ASP A 74 16.03 -4.59 -5.44
N GLU A 75 16.26 -3.48 -4.73
CA GLU A 75 16.41 -3.46 -3.27
C GLU A 75 15.08 -3.22 -2.54
N TYR A 76 14.04 -2.75 -3.23
CA TYR A 76 12.69 -2.64 -2.64
C TYR A 76 12.06 -4.02 -2.52
N ARG A 77 11.29 -4.22 -1.45
CA ARG A 77 10.59 -5.48 -1.15
C ARG A 77 9.14 -5.19 -0.82
N CYS A 78 8.28 -5.43 -1.78
CA CYS A 78 6.86 -5.19 -1.63
C CYS A 78 6.02 -6.43 -1.96
N ALA A 79 4.76 -6.39 -1.58
CA ALA A 79 3.77 -7.38 -1.98
C ALA A 79 3.52 -7.29 -3.50
N ALA A 80 3.38 -8.43 -4.16
CA ALA A 80 3.11 -8.45 -5.60
C ALA A 80 1.84 -7.69 -5.98
N LEU A 81 0.85 -7.62 -5.07
CA LEU A 81 -0.40 -6.88 -5.30
C LEU A 81 -0.18 -5.40 -5.61
N VAL A 82 0.75 -4.73 -4.91
CA VAL A 82 0.99 -3.29 -5.08
C VAL A 82 1.80 -2.98 -6.34
N GLU A 83 2.53 -3.95 -6.90
CA GLU A 83 3.30 -3.79 -8.13
C GLU A 83 2.44 -3.68 -9.39
N HIS A 84 1.19 -4.11 -9.34
CA HIS A 84 0.31 -4.04 -10.50
C HIS A 84 -0.04 -2.60 -10.87
N ARG A 85 0.30 -2.20 -12.09
CA ARG A 85 0.00 -0.90 -12.67
C ARG A 85 -1.13 -1.04 -13.68
N PHE A 86 -2.20 -0.27 -13.49
CA PHE A 86 -3.40 -0.34 -14.32
C PHE A 86 -3.70 1.01 -14.97
N ALA A 87 -2.73 1.56 -15.70
CA ALA A 87 -2.90 2.83 -16.38
C ALA A 87 -4.26 2.89 -17.09
N GLU A 88 -5.07 3.89 -16.75
CA GLU A 88 -6.37 4.18 -17.36
C GLU A 88 -7.47 3.10 -17.16
N ASP A 89 -7.25 2.06 -16.36
CA ASP A 89 -8.28 1.07 -16.01
C ASP A 89 -8.79 1.26 -14.58
N TRP A 90 -9.83 2.06 -14.43
CA TRP A 90 -10.42 2.38 -13.15
C TRP A 90 -10.96 1.15 -12.42
N ALA A 91 -11.65 0.25 -13.13
CA ALA A 91 -12.21 -0.95 -12.51
C ALA A 91 -11.13 -1.86 -11.92
N ARG A 92 -9.99 -2.02 -12.61
CA ARG A 92 -8.83 -2.79 -12.11
C ARG A 92 -8.13 -2.08 -10.95
N THR A 93 -8.02 -0.76 -11.03
CA THR A 93 -7.45 0.05 -9.93
C THR A 93 -8.28 -0.09 -8.66
N ILE A 94 -9.61 0.03 -8.78
CA ILE A 94 -10.50 -0.16 -7.63
C ILE A 94 -10.45 -1.60 -7.10
N ALA A 95 -10.34 -2.61 -7.96
CA ALA A 95 -10.17 -3.99 -7.50
C ALA A 95 -8.89 -4.16 -6.67
N ARG A 96 -7.74 -3.60 -7.12
CA ARG A 96 -6.50 -3.59 -6.36
C ARG A 96 -6.67 -2.85 -5.04
N HIS A 97 -7.20 -1.64 -5.06
CA HIS A 97 -7.44 -0.80 -3.89
C HIS A 97 -8.31 -1.53 -2.86
N TRP A 98 -9.45 -2.05 -3.26
CA TRP A 98 -10.35 -2.80 -2.38
C TRP A 98 -9.72 -4.02 -1.74
N LEU A 99 -8.96 -4.80 -2.51
CA LEU A 99 -8.25 -5.98 -2.01
C LEU A 99 -7.09 -5.61 -1.08
N TYR A 100 -6.36 -4.53 -1.40
CA TYR A 100 -5.28 -4.04 -0.55
C TYR A 100 -5.81 -3.57 0.79
N GLU A 101 -6.83 -2.72 0.81
CA GLU A 101 -7.46 -2.20 2.03
C GLU A 101 -7.97 -3.32 2.94
N ALA A 102 -8.58 -4.35 2.37
CA ALA A 102 -9.06 -5.50 3.13
C ALA A 102 -7.90 -6.29 3.77
N ALA A 103 -6.80 -6.47 3.07
CA ALA A 103 -5.63 -7.17 3.59
C ALA A 103 -4.85 -6.30 4.59
N ASP A 104 -4.72 -5.01 4.32
CA ASP A 104 -4.05 -4.07 5.21
C ASP A 104 -4.75 -3.93 6.54
N ALA A 105 -6.08 -3.92 6.57
CA ALA A 105 -6.84 -3.93 7.82
C ALA A 105 -6.44 -5.11 8.73
N VAL A 106 -6.24 -6.30 8.16
CA VAL A 106 -5.77 -7.47 8.91
C VAL A 106 -4.32 -7.28 9.38
N ARG A 107 -3.46 -6.73 8.53
CA ARG A 107 -2.06 -6.42 8.85
C ARG A 107 -1.98 -5.42 10.01
N LEU A 108 -2.75 -4.34 9.96
CA LEU A 108 -2.78 -3.31 11.00
C LEU A 108 -3.28 -3.86 12.34
N GLU A 109 -4.30 -4.73 12.35
CA GLU A 109 -4.74 -5.40 13.57
C GLU A 109 -3.61 -6.23 14.21
N ALA A 110 -2.86 -6.98 13.41
CA ALA A 110 -1.71 -7.74 13.90
C ALA A 110 -0.58 -6.83 14.42
N LEU A 111 -0.32 -5.71 13.75
CA LEU A 111 0.70 -4.75 14.17
C LEU A 111 0.31 -4.00 15.46
N LYS A 112 -0.97 -3.68 15.65
CA LYS A 112 -1.49 -3.08 16.91
C LYS A 112 -1.30 -4.01 18.12
N ALA A 113 -1.27 -5.32 17.89
CA ALA A 113 -1.01 -6.32 18.93
C ALA A 113 0.50 -6.61 19.15
N SER A 114 1.40 -5.84 18.54
CA SER A 114 2.84 -6.01 18.67
C SER A 114 3.31 -5.68 20.09
N ASP A 115 4.29 -6.45 20.59
CA ASP A 115 5.02 -6.13 21.83
C ASP A 115 5.92 -4.86 21.68
N ASP A 116 6.21 -4.45 20.45
CA ASP A 116 6.90 -3.20 20.13
C ASP A 116 5.93 -2.03 20.21
N ALA A 117 6.01 -1.26 21.29
CA ALA A 117 5.09 -0.15 21.56
C ALA A 117 5.13 0.95 20.49
N GLU A 118 6.27 1.18 19.82
CA GLU A 118 6.36 2.16 18.72
C GLU A 118 5.61 1.67 17.49
N VAL A 119 5.79 0.40 17.14
CA VAL A 119 5.08 -0.24 16.02
C VAL A 119 3.58 -0.28 16.30
N ALA A 120 3.17 -0.71 17.50
CA ALA A 120 1.77 -0.76 17.89
C ALA A 120 1.11 0.63 17.86
N GLY A 121 1.80 1.66 18.36
CA GLY A 121 1.33 3.05 18.36
C GLY A 121 1.19 3.62 16.95
N LEU A 122 2.17 3.35 16.06
CA LEU A 122 2.11 3.77 14.67
C LEU A 122 0.96 3.07 13.93
N ALA A 123 0.83 1.75 14.08
CA ALA A 123 -0.25 0.99 13.47
C ALA A 123 -1.65 1.48 13.91
N ALA A 124 -1.80 1.83 15.20
CA ALA A 124 -3.05 2.38 15.70
C ALA A 124 -3.35 3.80 15.15
N LYS A 125 -2.32 4.57 14.79
CA LYS A 125 -2.50 5.85 14.08
C LYS A 125 -2.93 5.60 12.64
N MET A 126 -2.21 4.77 11.90
CA MET A 126 -2.52 4.42 10.51
C MET A 126 -3.94 3.88 10.38
N ASP A 127 -4.35 2.93 11.21
CA ASP A 127 -5.68 2.32 11.17
C ASP A 127 -6.83 3.35 11.30
N ARG A 128 -6.63 4.44 12.03
CA ARG A 128 -7.61 5.53 12.11
C ARG A 128 -7.71 6.35 10.82
N GLU A 129 -6.60 6.52 10.12
CA GLU A 129 -6.52 7.23 8.84
C GLU A 129 -7.11 6.35 7.72
N GLU A 130 -6.88 5.03 7.77
CA GLU A 130 -7.38 4.01 6.86
C GLU A 130 -8.92 3.83 6.85
N VAL A 131 -9.63 4.35 7.84
CA VAL A 131 -11.11 4.30 7.85
C VAL A 131 -11.70 4.92 6.59
N TYR A 132 -11.15 6.04 6.14
CA TYR A 132 -11.59 6.71 4.91
C TYR A 132 -11.27 5.89 3.66
N HIS A 133 -10.08 5.30 3.58
CA HIS A 133 -9.66 4.46 2.45
C HIS A 133 -10.59 3.26 2.29
N ARG A 134 -10.86 2.54 3.37
CA ARG A 134 -11.80 1.40 3.39
C ARG A 134 -13.23 1.78 3.01
N LEU A 135 -13.72 2.94 3.47
CA LEU A 135 -15.04 3.44 3.07
C LEU A 135 -15.10 3.73 1.58
N HIS A 136 -14.10 4.41 1.04
CA HIS A 136 -13.98 4.70 -0.37
C HIS A 136 -13.90 3.41 -1.21
N ALA A 137 -13.04 2.48 -0.82
CA ALA A 137 -12.86 1.20 -1.51
C ALA A 137 -14.16 0.38 -1.54
N ASN A 138 -14.87 0.27 -0.42
CA ASN A 138 -16.14 -0.45 -0.34
C ASN A 138 -17.25 0.23 -1.15
N MET A 139 -17.34 1.54 -1.12
CA MET A 139 -18.31 2.30 -1.91
C MET A 139 -18.13 2.02 -3.42
N TRP A 140 -16.89 2.01 -3.88
CA TRP A 140 -16.61 1.74 -5.30
C TRP A 140 -16.77 0.26 -5.66
N ALA A 141 -16.39 -0.66 -4.79
CA ALA A 141 -16.64 -2.09 -5.01
C ALA A 141 -18.15 -2.36 -5.14
N ASP A 142 -18.98 -1.71 -4.32
CA ASP A 142 -20.44 -1.78 -4.41
C ASP A 142 -20.98 -1.20 -5.73
N ARG A 143 -20.43 -0.08 -6.20
CA ARG A 143 -20.83 0.53 -7.48
C ARG A 143 -20.47 -0.33 -8.69
N LEU A 144 -19.32 -1.03 -8.61
CA LEU A 144 -18.79 -1.83 -9.70
C LEU A 144 -19.12 -3.33 -9.59
N ARG A 145 -19.93 -3.75 -8.61
CA ARG A 145 -20.23 -5.17 -8.35
C ARG A 145 -20.71 -5.95 -9.57
N ASP A 146 -21.51 -5.30 -10.41
CA ASP A 146 -22.09 -5.90 -11.62
C ASP A 146 -21.26 -5.62 -12.88
N GLU A 147 -20.10 -4.95 -12.75
CA GLU A 147 -19.19 -4.66 -13.86
C GLU A 147 -18.27 -5.86 -14.12
N PRO A 148 -18.35 -6.53 -15.29
CA PRO A 148 -17.57 -7.73 -15.58
C PRO A 148 -16.06 -7.51 -15.49
N ARG A 149 -15.55 -6.31 -15.80
CA ARG A 149 -14.13 -5.98 -15.71
C ARG A 149 -13.65 -5.93 -14.26
N PHE A 150 -14.48 -5.44 -13.35
CA PHE A 150 -14.17 -5.44 -11.92
C PHE A 150 -14.10 -6.87 -11.37
N ALA A 151 -15.10 -7.69 -11.67
CA ALA A 151 -15.13 -9.09 -11.25
C ALA A 151 -13.92 -9.88 -11.78
N ALA A 152 -13.57 -9.67 -13.06
CA ALA A 152 -12.38 -10.29 -13.66
C ALA A 152 -11.09 -9.84 -12.98
N ALA A 153 -10.97 -8.55 -12.67
CA ALA A 153 -9.80 -7.98 -11.99
C ALA A 153 -9.67 -8.52 -10.55
N VAL A 154 -10.76 -8.63 -9.81
CA VAL A 154 -10.75 -9.23 -8.47
C VAL A 154 -10.27 -10.69 -8.53
N ALA A 155 -10.78 -11.48 -9.49
CA ALA A 155 -10.36 -12.87 -9.65
C ALA A 155 -8.86 -13.00 -10.01
N GLU A 156 -8.36 -12.12 -10.87
CA GLU A 156 -6.94 -12.08 -11.28
C GLU A 156 -6.02 -11.69 -10.11
N LEU A 157 -6.43 -10.71 -9.31
CA LEU A 157 -5.61 -10.15 -8.24
C LEU A 157 -5.70 -10.93 -6.91
N TRP A 158 -6.77 -11.70 -6.72
CA TRP A 158 -7.00 -12.47 -5.50
C TRP A 158 -5.81 -13.32 -5.02
N PRO A 159 -5.06 -14.02 -5.89
CA PRO A 159 -3.91 -14.81 -5.46
C PRO A 159 -2.80 -14.01 -4.77
N TYR A 160 -2.72 -12.70 -5.02
CA TYR A 160 -1.67 -11.83 -4.49
C TYR A 160 -2.03 -11.17 -3.16
N VAL A 161 -3.30 -11.25 -2.74
CA VAL A 161 -3.82 -10.57 -1.53
C VAL A 161 -3.06 -10.98 -0.28
N LEU A 162 -2.81 -12.28 -0.11
CA LEU A 162 -2.12 -12.79 1.07
C LEU A 162 -0.65 -12.34 1.16
N GLY A 163 -0.06 -11.88 0.06
CA GLY A 163 1.28 -11.31 0.03
C GLY A 163 1.41 -10.00 0.80
N VAL A 164 0.30 -9.30 1.07
CA VAL A 164 0.27 -8.10 1.92
C VAL A 164 0.51 -8.46 3.40
N LEU A 165 0.14 -9.68 3.81
CA LEU A 165 0.28 -10.13 5.18
C LEU A 165 1.73 -10.58 5.47
N PRO A 166 2.39 -10.07 6.53
CA PRO A 166 3.81 -10.31 6.80
C PRO A 166 4.19 -11.79 6.92
N GLU A 167 3.27 -12.62 7.40
CA GLU A 167 3.49 -14.04 7.69
C GLU A 167 3.40 -14.94 6.45
N ARG A 168 2.86 -14.43 5.35
CA ARG A 168 2.60 -15.15 4.11
C ARG A 168 3.32 -14.59 2.91
N ARG A 169 4.30 -13.75 3.16
CA ARG A 169 4.90 -12.89 2.16
C ARG A 169 5.97 -13.60 1.36
N GLU A 170 5.71 -13.90 0.11
CA GLU A 170 6.75 -13.97 -0.90
C GLU A 170 7.07 -12.54 -1.35
N LEU A 171 8.19 -12.02 -0.84
CA LEU A 171 8.65 -10.69 -1.23
C LEU A 171 9.18 -10.75 -2.65
N VAL A 172 8.58 -9.97 -3.52
CA VAL A 172 9.12 -9.76 -4.87
C VAL A 172 10.02 -8.51 -4.88
N PRO A 173 11.09 -8.49 -5.67
CA PRO A 173 11.85 -7.25 -5.89
C PRO A 173 10.92 -6.18 -6.44
N GLY A 174 10.93 -5.00 -5.83
CA GLY A 174 10.24 -3.83 -6.37
C GLY A 174 10.78 -3.58 -7.76
N ARG A 175 9.92 -3.66 -8.76
CA ARG A 175 10.32 -3.39 -10.14
C ARG A 175 10.04 -1.94 -10.46
N SER A 176 10.84 -1.37 -11.34
CA SER A 176 10.58 -0.20 -12.19
C SER A 176 9.40 0.75 -11.85
N SER A 177 8.68 0.49 -10.78
CA SER A 177 7.55 1.28 -10.31
C SER A 177 7.95 2.70 -10.00
N LEU A 178 9.20 2.89 -9.59
CA LEU A 178 9.82 4.19 -9.31
C LEU A 178 10.70 4.69 -10.46
N THR A 179 10.84 3.95 -11.55
CA THR A 179 11.42 4.48 -12.79
C THR A 179 10.34 5.23 -13.56
N LEU A 180 10.50 6.53 -13.60
CA LEU A 180 9.75 7.46 -14.44
C LEU A 180 9.91 7.13 -15.92
#